data_51ac39cfb2657a2e82465c8ce96a95e1
#
_entry.id   51ac39cfb2657a2e82465c8ce96a95e1
#
_cell.length_a   1.000
_cell.length_b   1.000
_cell.length_c   1.000
_cell.angle_alpha   90.00
_cell.angle_beta   90.00
_cell.angle_gamma   90.00
#
_symmetry.space_group_name_H-M   'P 1'
#
loop_
_entity.id
_entity.type
_entity.pdbx_description
1 polymer ?
#
loop_
_entity_poly.entity_id
_entity_poly.type
_entity_poly.pdbx_seq_one_letter_code
_entity_poly.pdbx_strand_id
1 'polypeptide(L)'
;YIGDVVDSDLEKLVQKGVLSATTDFSFIKDVDFIAICVPTPLDAHQQPDISYVQSSTEAISKYLTKNTMVVLESTTYSGTTEELIRPILENGSGLKCGEDFYLGFSPERVDPGNLIYKTKNTPKVVGAIGKDATEVIAAMYRAVLEGDIHEVSSPAIAEMEKILENTYRNVNI
;
A
#
# COMPACT_ATOMS: atom_id res chain seq x y z
N TYR A 1 18.00 -6.88 7.41
CA TYR A 1 17.86 -8.30 7.01
C TYR A 1 16.38 -8.62 6.81
N ILE A 2 16.03 -9.07 5.62
CA ILE A 2 14.67 -9.48 5.24
C ILE A 2 14.76 -10.99 4.92
N GLY A 3 14.15 -11.84 5.77
CA GLY A 3 14.32 -13.29 5.70
C GLY A 3 13.87 -13.94 4.39
N ASP A 4 12.93 -13.32 3.69
CA ASP A 4 12.35 -13.84 2.44
C ASP A 4 13.04 -13.33 1.17
N VAL A 5 14.04 -12.46 1.29
CA VAL A 5 14.78 -11.87 0.17
C VAL A 5 16.24 -12.27 0.25
N VAL A 6 16.77 -12.80 -0.86
CA VAL A 6 18.17 -13.24 -0.96
C VAL A 6 19.08 -12.02 -1.15
N ASP A 7 20.04 -11.81 -0.23
CA ASP A 7 20.95 -10.66 -0.24
C ASP A 7 21.67 -10.48 -1.60
N SER A 8 22.12 -11.58 -2.22
CA SER A 8 22.78 -11.52 -3.52
C SER A 8 21.89 -11.01 -4.67
N ASP A 9 20.58 -11.15 -4.56
CA ASP A 9 19.65 -10.64 -5.58
C ASP A 9 19.41 -9.15 -5.39
N LEU A 10 19.35 -8.68 -4.13
CA LEU A 10 19.34 -7.24 -3.83
C LEU A 10 20.60 -6.55 -4.32
N GLU A 11 21.78 -7.12 -4.05
CA GLU A 11 23.06 -6.58 -4.52
C GLU A 11 23.10 -6.43 -6.05
N LYS A 12 22.63 -7.43 -6.80
CA LYS A 12 22.55 -7.37 -8.26
C LYS A 12 21.65 -6.24 -8.76
N LEU A 13 20.49 -6.02 -8.10
CA LEU A 13 19.54 -4.97 -8.48
C LEU A 13 20.09 -3.58 -8.17
N VAL A 14 20.77 -3.41 -7.03
CA VAL A 14 21.45 -2.17 -6.66
C VAL A 14 22.60 -1.87 -7.65
N GLN A 15 23.44 -2.87 -7.96
CA GLN A 15 24.53 -2.71 -8.92
C GLN A 15 24.05 -2.35 -10.33
N LYS A 16 22.86 -2.83 -10.74
CA LYS A 16 22.23 -2.46 -12.01
C LYS A 16 21.55 -1.09 -11.98
N GLY A 17 21.48 -0.42 -10.83
CA GLY A 17 20.83 0.87 -10.67
C GLY A 17 19.29 0.83 -10.79
N VAL A 18 18.67 -0.37 -10.69
CA VAL A 18 17.21 -0.52 -10.75
C VAL A 18 16.56 -0.55 -9.36
N LEU A 19 17.37 -0.67 -8.31
CA LEU A 19 16.94 -0.56 -6.92
C LEU A 19 17.83 0.43 -6.19
N SER A 20 17.21 1.38 -5.49
CA SER A 20 17.91 2.31 -4.61
C SER A 20 17.09 2.58 -3.35
N ALA A 21 17.74 3.06 -2.30
CA ALA A 21 17.09 3.49 -1.07
C ALA A 21 17.51 4.94 -0.76
N THR A 22 16.56 5.73 -0.30
CA THR A 22 16.80 7.13 0.08
C THR A 22 15.89 7.52 1.24
N THR A 23 16.29 8.50 2.01
CA THR A 23 15.45 9.19 3.00
C THR A 23 14.96 10.54 2.49
N ASP A 24 15.32 10.91 1.26
CA ASP A 24 14.88 12.15 0.61
C ASP A 24 13.55 11.92 -0.12
N PHE A 25 12.47 12.44 0.45
CA PHE A 25 11.13 12.36 -0.12
C PHE A 25 10.94 13.21 -1.39
N SER A 26 11.89 14.08 -1.74
CA SER A 26 11.79 14.87 -2.98
C SER A 26 11.78 14.01 -4.26
N PHE A 27 12.30 12.78 -4.20
CA PHE A 27 12.24 11.80 -5.29
C PHE A 27 10.80 11.36 -5.65
N ILE A 28 9.83 11.61 -4.78
CA ILE A 28 8.41 11.33 -5.06
C ILE A 28 7.91 12.08 -6.32
N LYS A 29 8.50 13.21 -6.66
CA LYS A 29 8.13 13.96 -7.88
C LYS A 29 8.34 13.19 -9.18
N ASP A 30 9.20 12.18 -9.15
CA ASP A 30 9.66 11.44 -10.33
C ASP A 30 9.10 10.01 -10.38
N VAL A 31 8.13 9.67 -9.52
CA VAL A 31 7.55 8.33 -9.46
C VAL A 31 6.08 8.31 -9.89
N ASP A 32 5.66 7.21 -10.52
CA ASP A 32 4.29 7.00 -10.97
C ASP A 32 3.45 6.24 -9.93
N PHE A 33 4.10 5.47 -9.04
CA PHE A 33 3.45 4.62 -8.04
C PHE A 33 4.13 4.75 -6.68
N ILE A 34 3.32 4.88 -5.63
CA ILE A 34 3.76 4.97 -4.22
C ILE A 34 3.00 3.93 -3.41
N ALA A 35 3.71 2.98 -2.81
CA ALA A 35 3.15 2.06 -1.82
C ALA A 35 3.54 2.52 -0.41
N ILE A 36 2.55 2.72 0.47
CA ILE A 36 2.76 3.03 1.88
C ILE A 36 2.77 1.71 2.66
N CYS A 37 3.98 1.23 3.01
CA CYS A 37 4.22 -0.05 3.66
C CYS A 37 4.94 0.15 5.00
N VAL A 38 4.41 1.02 5.85
CA VAL A 38 5.01 1.36 7.15
C VAL A 38 4.45 0.48 8.28
N PRO A 39 5.18 0.29 9.39
CA PRO A 39 4.67 -0.43 10.56
C PRO A 39 3.42 0.25 11.14
N THR A 40 2.50 -0.57 11.67
CA THR A 40 1.33 -0.13 12.44
C THR A 40 1.27 -0.92 13.76
N PRO A 41 2.19 -0.63 14.71
CA PRO A 41 2.22 -1.32 15.99
C PRO A 41 0.98 -0.98 16.83
N LEU A 42 0.78 -1.72 17.90
CA LEU A 42 -0.23 -1.36 18.91
C LEU A 42 0.37 -0.32 19.87
N ASP A 43 -0.44 0.67 20.21
CA ASP A 43 -0.10 1.65 21.24
C ASP A 43 -0.25 1.07 22.67
N ALA A 44 -0.01 1.90 23.70
CA ALA A 44 -0.14 1.50 25.10
C ALA A 44 -1.59 1.10 25.51
N HIS A 45 -2.59 1.46 24.71
CA HIS A 45 -4.00 1.13 24.89
C HIS A 45 -4.45 -0.02 23.99
N GLN A 46 -3.51 -0.71 23.32
CA GLN A 46 -3.79 -1.78 22.35
C GLN A 46 -4.62 -1.32 21.14
N GLN A 47 -4.50 -0.03 20.79
CA GLN A 47 -5.07 0.51 19.56
C GLN A 47 -4.01 0.57 18.46
N PRO A 48 -4.35 0.42 17.18
CA PRO A 48 -3.40 0.60 16.09
C PRO A 48 -2.77 2.00 16.09
N ASP A 49 -1.46 2.07 16.21
CA ASP A 49 -0.72 3.33 16.07
C ASP A 49 -0.52 3.64 14.59
N ILE A 50 -1.29 4.59 14.09
CA ILE A 50 -1.26 5.04 12.69
C ILE A 50 -0.35 6.26 12.47
N SER A 51 0.43 6.66 13.46
CA SER A 51 1.33 7.84 13.36
C SER A 51 2.34 7.73 12.23
N TYR A 52 2.84 6.51 11.96
CA TYR A 52 3.74 6.25 10.83
C TYR A 52 3.05 6.42 9.49
N VAL A 53 1.81 5.96 9.36
CA VAL A 53 0.99 6.16 8.15
C VAL A 53 0.74 7.64 7.93
N GLN A 54 0.33 8.36 8.97
CA GLN A 54 0.07 9.79 8.91
C GLN A 54 1.34 10.57 8.51
N SER A 55 2.45 10.38 9.21
CA SER A 55 3.70 11.10 8.93
C SER A 55 4.26 10.84 7.54
N SER A 56 4.17 9.58 7.07
CA SER A 56 4.56 9.23 5.70
C SER A 56 3.66 9.92 4.68
N THR A 57 2.35 9.93 4.92
CA THR A 57 1.38 10.59 4.03
C THR A 57 1.61 12.10 3.98
N GLU A 58 1.91 12.75 5.12
CA GLU A 58 2.28 14.17 5.20
C GLU A 58 3.57 14.48 4.43
N ALA A 59 4.56 13.57 4.49
CA ALA A 59 5.78 13.71 3.71
C ALA A 59 5.53 13.56 2.20
N ILE A 60 4.73 12.57 1.79
CA ILE A 60 4.33 12.34 0.41
C ILE A 60 3.57 13.55 -0.16
N SER A 61 2.63 14.10 0.60
CA SER A 61 1.76 15.19 0.14
C SER A 61 2.52 16.40 -0.37
N LYS A 62 3.72 16.69 0.19
CA LYS A 62 4.55 17.85 -0.19
C LYS A 62 5.16 17.73 -1.59
N TYR A 63 5.26 16.53 -2.12
CA TYR A 63 5.95 16.23 -3.38
C TYR A 63 5.06 15.48 -4.38
N LEU A 64 3.80 15.20 -4.02
CA LEU A 64 2.85 14.48 -4.87
C LEU A 64 2.62 15.23 -6.18
N THR A 65 2.64 14.51 -7.29
CA THR A 65 2.41 15.03 -8.62
C THR A 65 1.14 14.45 -9.26
N LYS A 66 0.68 15.07 -10.35
CA LYS A 66 -0.49 14.59 -11.09
C LYS A 66 -0.24 13.21 -11.71
N ASN A 67 -1.29 12.41 -11.79
CA ASN A 67 -1.33 11.05 -12.32
C ASN A 67 -0.56 10.02 -11.49
N THR A 68 -0.07 10.37 -10.31
CA THR A 68 0.57 9.42 -9.39
C THR A 68 -0.48 8.51 -8.74
N MET A 69 -0.18 7.23 -8.64
CA MET A 69 -0.95 6.27 -7.86
C MET A 69 -0.38 6.18 -6.44
N VAL A 70 -1.23 6.35 -5.43
CA VAL A 70 -0.88 6.16 -4.01
C VAL A 70 -1.71 5.01 -3.47
N VAL A 71 -1.06 4.00 -2.90
CA VAL A 71 -1.73 2.83 -2.33
C VAL A 71 -1.25 2.59 -0.91
N LEU A 72 -2.19 2.53 0.03
CA LEU A 72 -1.90 2.07 1.38
C LEU A 72 -1.89 0.54 1.39
N GLU A 73 -0.79 -0.06 1.83
CA GLU A 73 -0.65 -1.51 2.03
C GLU A 73 -0.53 -1.89 3.51
N SER A 74 -0.19 -0.93 4.38
CA SER A 74 -0.11 -1.15 5.82
C SER A 74 -1.46 -1.56 6.40
N THR A 75 -1.46 -2.52 7.33
CA THR A 75 -2.66 -2.94 8.03
C THR A 75 -3.22 -1.81 8.88
N THR A 76 -4.52 -1.54 8.74
CA THR A 76 -5.20 -0.45 9.45
C THR A 76 -6.67 -0.79 9.66
N TYR A 77 -7.46 0.14 10.17
CA TYR A 77 -8.91 0.00 10.31
C TYR A 77 -9.64 0.54 9.08
N SER A 78 -10.89 0.09 8.90
CA SER A 78 -11.72 0.51 7.76
C SER A 78 -12.02 2.02 7.81
N GLY A 79 -11.86 2.69 6.68
CA GLY A 79 -12.02 4.13 6.52
C GLY A 79 -10.71 4.92 6.52
N THR A 80 -9.58 4.33 6.94
CA THR A 80 -8.29 5.06 7.03
C THR A 80 -7.89 5.72 5.72
N THR A 81 -8.07 5.04 4.59
CA THR A 81 -7.69 5.57 3.28
C THR A 81 -8.51 6.80 2.91
N GLU A 82 -9.82 6.76 3.14
CA GLU A 82 -10.72 7.85 2.76
C GLU A 82 -10.77 8.98 3.79
N GLU A 83 -10.74 8.66 5.09
CA GLU A 83 -10.97 9.62 6.17
C GLU A 83 -9.69 10.28 6.67
N LEU A 84 -8.54 9.59 6.57
CA LEU A 84 -7.25 10.11 7.03
C LEU A 84 -6.33 10.47 5.86
N ILE A 85 -6.01 9.48 4.99
CA ILE A 85 -4.97 9.66 3.97
C ILE A 85 -5.40 10.66 2.90
N ARG A 86 -6.60 10.51 2.37
CA ARG A 86 -7.11 11.42 1.33
C ARG A 86 -7.04 12.89 1.73
N PRO A 87 -7.59 13.34 2.87
CA PRO A 87 -7.53 14.75 3.27
C PRO A 87 -6.09 15.26 3.44
N ILE A 88 -5.17 14.45 3.96
CA ILE A 88 -3.76 14.84 4.10
C ILE A 88 -3.11 15.06 2.74
N LEU A 89 -3.31 14.14 1.79
CA LEU A 89 -2.75 14.26 0.44
C LEU A 89 -3.34 15.47 -0.28
N GLU A 90 -4.66 15.65 -0.25
CA GLU A 90 -5.33 16.79 -0.90
C GLU A 90 -4.89 18.13 -0.33
N ASN A 91 -4.87 18.26 1.01
CA ASN A 91 -4.48 19.51 1.67
C ASN A 91 -2.99 19.85 1.48
N GLY A 92 -2.11 18.85 1.52
CA GLY A 92 -0.67 19.08 1.42
C GLY A 92 -0.18 19.32 0.00
N SER A 93 -0.81 18.70 -1.01
CA SER A 93 -0.43 18.83 -2.42
C SER A 93 -1.23 19.89 -3.17
N GLY A 94 -2.44 20.20 -2.72
CA GLY A 94 -3.41 21.03 -3.46
C GLY A 94 -4.06 20.29 -4.64
N LEU A 95 -3.80 19.00 -4.81
CA LEU A 95 -4.37 18.13 -5.84
C LEU A 95 -5.65 17.47 -5.34
N LYS A 96 -6.49 16.99 -6.27
CA LYS A 96 -7.75 16.32 -5.97
C LYS A 96 -7.69 14.83 -6.30
N CYS A 97 -8.06 14.02 -5.34
CA CYS A 97 -8.18 12.58 -5.51
C CYS A 97 -9.28 12.23 -6.51
N GLY A 98 -8.96 11.33 -7.44
CA GLY A 98 -9.86 10.92 -8.52
C GLY A 98 -9.89 11.84 -9.74
N GLU A 99 -9.30 13.04 -9.65
CA GLU A 99 -9.12 13.98 -10.76
C GLU A 99 -7.64 14.13 -11.15
N ASP A 100 -6.78 14.36 -10.14
CA ASP A 100 -5.36 14.65 -10.34
C ASP A 100 -4.45 13.49 -9.97
N PHE A 101 -4.86 12.63 -9.03
CA PHE A 101 -4.12 11.44 -8.60
C PHE A 101 -5.06 10.31 -8.20
N TYR A 102 -4.54 9.09 -8.15
CA TYR A 102 -5.29 7.90 -7.76
C TYR A 102 -4.95 7.50 -6.33
N LEU A 103 -5.95 7.08 -5.54
CA LEU A 103 -5.75 6.63 -4.17
C LEU A 103 -6.52 5.32 -3.92
N GLY A 104 -5.82 4.33 -3.39
CA GLY A 104 -6.40 3.04 -3.08
C GLY A 104 -5.80 2.36 -1.85
N PHE A 105 -6.37 1.22 -1.54
CA PHE A 105 -5.91 0.30 -0.50
C PHE A 105 -5.74 -1.10 -1.09
N SER A 106 -4.68 -1.78 -0.69
CA SER A 106 -4.44 -3.17 -1.08
C SER A 106 -3.71 -3.91 0.03
N PRO A 107 -4.39 -4.77 0.81
CA PRO A 107 -3.81 -5.44 1.97
C PRO A 107 -2.73 -6.44 1.56
N GLU A 108 -1.72 -6.63 2.42
CA GLU A 108 -0.81 -7.75 2.33
C GLU A 108 -1.45 -9.00 2.92
N ARG A 109 -1.43 -10.10 2.17
CA ARG A 109 -2.10 -11.37 2.50
C ARG A 109 -1.14 -12.55 2.65
N VAL A 110 0.15 -12.36 2.43
CA VAL A 110 1.15 -13.43 2.56
C VAL A 110 1.21 -13.90 4.01
N ASP A 111 1.21 -15.22 4.18
CA ASP A 111 1.42 -15.87 5.47
C ASP A 111 2.94 -16.12 5.64
N PRO A 112 3.59 -15.47 6.61
CA PRO A 112 5.02 -15.65 6.83
C PRO A 112 5.39 -17.11 7.02
N GLY A 113 6.37 -17.58 6.22
CA GLY A 113 6.81 -18.97 6.25
C GLY A 113 6.03 -19.93 5.35
N ASN A 114 4.99 -19.49 4.66
CA ASN A 114 4.31 -20.29 3.66
C ASN A 114 5.26 -20.64 2.50
N LEU A 115 5.36 -21.93 2.17
CA LEU A 115 6.27 -22.41 1.13
C LEU A 115 5.71 -22.32 -0.29
N ILE A 116 4.40 -22.23 -0.44
CA ILE A 116 3.69 -22.26 -1.72
C ILE A 116 3.29 -20.84 -2.14
N TYR A 117 2.60 -20.12 -1.24
CA TYR A 117 2.13 -18.77 -1.50
C TYR A 117 3.17 -17.75 -1.05
N LYS A 118 3.70 -17.01 -2.00
CA LYS A 118 4.67 -15.92 -1.84
C LYS A 118 4.03 -14.62 -2.30
N THR A 119 4.66 -13.48 -2.03
CA THR A 119 4.17 -12.16 -2.48
C THR A 119 3.78 -12.14 -3.95
N LYS A 120 4.53 -12.85 -4.80
CA LYS A 120 4.32 -12.85 -6.25
C LYS A 120 3.06 -13.57 -6.71
N ASN A 121 2.67 -14.66 -6.07
CA ASN A 121 1.59 -15.54 -6.49
C ASN A 121 0.39 -15.61 -5.53
N THR A 122 0.42 -14.84 -4.44
CA THR A 122 -0.72 -14.72 -3.54
C THR A 122 -1.77 -13.80 -4.18
N PRO A 123 -3.05 -14.22 -4.24
CA PRO A 123 -4.12 -13.34 -4.72
C PRO A 123 -4.17 -12.05 -3.90
N LYS A 124 -4.39 -10.92 -4.56
CA LYS A 124 -4.40 -9.59 -3.95
C LYS A 124 -5.76 -8.92 -4.14
N VAL A 125 -6.21 -8.18 -3.14
CA VAL A 125 -7.44 -7.39 -3.20
C VAL A 125 -7.06 -5.93 -3.42
N VAL A 126 -7.78 -5.23 -4.29
CA VAL A 126 -7.57 -3.82 -4.59
C VAL A 126 -8.91 -3.08 -4.53
N GLY A 127 -8.98 -2.05 -3.72
CA GLY A 127 -10.08 -1.11 -3.68
C GLY A 127 -9.56 0.33 -3.73
N ALA A 128 -10.12 1.17 -4.58
CA ALA A 128 -9.70 2.54 -4.72
C ALA A 128 -10.87 3.53 -4.75
N ILE A 129 -10.56 4.82 -4.66
CA ILE A 129 -11.56 5.89 -4.72
C ILE A 129 -11.95 6.13 -6.17
N GLY A 130 -13.06 5.52 -6.58
CA GLY A 130 -13.57 5.53 -7.94
C GLY A 130 -13.16 4.31 -8.76
N LYS A 131 -14.02 3.95 -9.71
CA LYS A 131 -13.84 2.76 -10.53
C LYS A 131 -12.58 2.82 -11.39
N ASP A 132 -12.34 3.94 -12.05
CA ASP A 132 -11.16 4.13 -12.90
C ASP A 132 -9.86 4.00 -12.11
N ALA A 133 -9.82 4.53 -10.88
CA ALA A 133 -8.69 4.38 -9.98
C ALA A 133 -8.45 2.90 -9.60
N THR A 134 -9.53 2.15 -9.32
CA THR A 134 -9.43 0.72 -9.01
C THR A 134 -8.85 -0.06 -10.19
N GLU A 135 -9.35 0.17 -11.41
CA GLU A 135 -8.86 -0.48 -12.64
C GLU A 135 -7.39 -0.17 -12.91
N VAL A 136 -6.97 1.09 -12.77
CA VAL A 136 -5.58 1.53 -13.00
C VAL A 136 -4.62 0.90 -11.98
N ILE A 137 -4.95 0.95 -10.70
CA ILE A 137 -4.13 0.35 -9.64
C ILE A 137 -4.08 -1.18 -9.79
N ALA A 138 -5.22 -1.83 -10.09
CA ALA A 138 -5.25 -3.26 -10.34
C ALA A 138 -4.41 -3.65 -11.56
N ALA A 139 -4.41 -2.86 -12.63
CA ALA A 139 -3.57 -3.10 -13.81
C ALA A 139 -2.08 -3.02 -13.48
N MET A 140 -1.66 -2.08 -12.62
CA MET A 140 -0.28 -2.00 -12.13
C MET A 140 0.11 -3.29 -11.39
N TYR A 141 -0.72 -3.78 -10.46
CA TYR A 141 -0.43 -5.03 -9.75
C TYR A 141 -0.39 -6.24 -10.69
N ARG A 142 -1.29 -6.34 -11.67
CA ARG A 142 -1.27 -7.41 -12.69
C ARG A 142 0.00 -7.41 -13.54
N ALA A 143 0.64 -6.26 -13.70
CA ALA A 143 1.90 -6.17 -14.45
C ALA A 143 3.11 -6.76 -13.69
N VAL A 144 3.04 -6.85 -12.35
CA VAL A 144 4.16 -7.27 -11.49
C VAL A 144 3.90 -8.55 -10.70
N LEU A 145 2.64 -8.94 -10.50
CA LEU A 145 2.24 -10.12 -9.74
C LEU A 145 1.68 -11.21 -10.66
N GLU A 146 1.80 -12.45 -10.23
CA GLU A 146 1.26 -13.65 -10.91
C GLU A 146 -0.07 -14.11 -10.29
N GLY A 147 -0.38 -13.67 -9.06
CA GLY A 147 -1.63 -13.99 -8.38
C GLY A 147 -2.82 -13.21 -8.94
N ASP A 148 -4.01 -13.73 -8.74
CA ASP A 148 -5.24 -13.06 -9.15
C ASP A 148 -5.42 -11.72 -8.41
N ILE A 149 -5.84 -10.69 -9.14
CA ILE A 149 -6.15 -9.37 -8.56
C ILE A 149 -7.67 -9.21 -8.52
N HIS A 150 -8.21 -9.20 -7.30
CA HIS A 150 -9.64 -9.03 -7.03
C HIS A 150 -9.96 -7.55 -6.79
N GLU A 151 -10.72 -6.97 -7.68
CA GLU A 151 -11.19 -5.59 -7.56
C GLU A 151 -12.43 -5.51 -6.68
N VAL A 152 -12.43 -4.58 -5.71
CA VAL A 152 -13.58 -4.27 -4.86
C VAL A 152 -13.99 -2.81 -5.04
N SER A 153 -15.21 -2.48 -4.67
CA SER A 153 -15.83 -1.20 -5.04
C SER A 153 -15.33 0.02 -4.25
N SER A 154 -14.56 -0.18 -3.16
CA SER A 154 -13.99 0.93 -2.38
C SER A 154 -12.78 0.48 -1.56
N PRO A 155 -11.93 1.43 -1.11
CA PRO A 155 -10.86 1.16 -0.15
C PRO A 155 -11.39 0.56 1.16
N ALA A 156 -12.50 1.05 1.67
CA ALA A 156 -13.10 0.58 2.92
C ALA A 156 -13.47 -0.91 2.89
N ILE A 157 -13.90 -1.43 1.74
CA ILE A 157 -14.18 -2.87 1.56
C ILE A 157 -12.88 -3.67 1.59
N ALA A 158 -11.82 -3.21 0.92
CA ALA A 158 -10.53 -3.88 0.93
C ALA A 158 -9.87 -3.86 2.33
N GLU A 159 -10.02 -2.77 3.09
CA GLU A 159 -9.61 -2.65 4.48
C GLU A 159 -10.37 -3.62 5.39
N MET A 160 -11.69 -3.70 5.22
CA MET A 160 -12.55 -4.61 5.99
C MET A 160 -12.25 -6.08 5.69
N GLU A 161 -11.92 -6.42 4.44
CA GLU A 161 -11.53 -7.77 4.05
C GLU A 161 -10.33 -8.27 4.86
N LYS A 162 -9.31 -7.43 5.04
CA LYS A 162 -8.14 -7.76 5.86
C LYS A 162 -8.50 -8.02 7.32
N ILE A 163 -9.37 -7.20 7.89
CA ILE A 163 -9.85 -7.37 9.27
C ILE A 163 -10.64 -8.67 9.41
N LEU A 164 -11.54 -8.95 8.47
CA LEU A 164 -12.34 -10.16 8.44
C LEU A 164 -11.46 -11.41 8.36
N GLU A 165 -10.48 -11.43 7.45
CA GLU A 165 -9.56 -12.54 7.28
C GLU A 165 -8.74 -12.81 8.55
N ASN A 166 -8.16 -11.77 9.15
CA ASN A 166 -7.38 -11.89 10.36
C ASN A 166 -8.25 -12.38 11.54
N THR A 167 -9.47 -11.86 11.67
CA THR A 167 -10.42 -12.29 12.70
C THR A 167 -10.80 -13.76 12.49
N TYR A 168 -11.11 -14.15 11.26
CA TYR A 168 -11.44 -15.54 10.92
C TYR A 168 -10.31 -16.49 11.28
N ARG A 169 -9.06 -16.15 10.95
CA ARG A 169 -7.89 -16.95 11.32
C ARG A 169 -7.75 -17.07 12.83
N ASN A 170 -7.86 -15.97 13.57
CA ASN A 170 -7.73 -15.98 15.03
C ASN A 170 -8.81 -16.79 15.76
N VAL A 171 -10.02 -16.89 15.19
CA VAL A 171 -11.13 -17.65 15.79
C VAL A 171 -11.07 -19.14 15.43
N ASN A 172 -10.53 -19.48 14.24
CA ASN A 172 -10.61 -20.85 13.70
C ASN A 172 -9.27 -21.60 13.72
N ILE A 173 -8.19 -20.98 14.13
CA ILE A 173 -6.87 -21.60 14.32
C ILE A 173 -6.47 -21.53 15.79
#